data_40eb275bbfedd101a7f84bb54010dbd0
#
_entry.id   40eb275bbfedd101a7f84bb54010dbd0
#
_cell.length_a   1.000
_cell.length_b   1.000
_cell.length_c   1.000
_cell.angle_alpha   90.00
_cell.angle_beta   90.00
_cell.angle_gamma   90.00
#
_symmetry.space_group_name_H-M   'P 1'
#
loop_
_entity.id
_entity.type
_entity.pdbx_description
1 polymer ?
#
loop_
_entity_poly.entity_id
_entity_poly.type
_entity_poly.pdbx_seq_one_letter_code
_entity_poly.pdbx_strand_id
1 'polypeptide(L)'
;MRRQVQEIKERLDRELAGGQLAPEQEKILQSMRRHWQGLTVFVDHPHVPMDNNAAERALRKLAVARKNFYGSGSEWSGALACGCFTLLATLGQQGICPRRYFTAYLEACARQGGKAPDHLEEFLPWKWSAEKRAAWCTQERPP
;
A
#
# COMPACT_ATOMS: atom_id res chain seq x y z
N MET A 1 -6.55 -18.09 21.30
CA MET A 1 -5.63 -17.45 20.35
C MET A 1 -4.30 -17.01 20.99
N ARG A 2 -4.27 -16.06 21.97
CA ARG A 2 -2.99 -15.61 22.61
C ARG A 2 -2.14 -16.77 23.16
N ARG A 3 -2.76 -17.74 23.85
CA ARG A 3 -2.07 -18.93 24.37
C ARG A 3 -1.41 -19.76 23.26
N GLN A 4 -2.12 -20.01 22.18
CA GLN A 4 -1.59 -20.77 21.03
C GLN A 4 -0.40 -20.06 20.36
N VAL A 5 -0.47 -18.74 20.22
CA VAL A 5 0.63 -17.93 19.67
C VAL A 5 1.85 -17.98 20.57
N GLN A 6 1.65 -17.96 21.90
CA GLN A 6 2.72 -18.10 22.87
C GLN A 6 3.36 -19.50 22.82
N GLU A 7 2.58 -20.56 22.71
CA GLU A 7 3.05 -21.94 22.57
C GLU A 7 3.92 -22.11 21.28
N ILE A 8 3.49 -21.46 20.17
CA ILE A 8 4.28 -21.45 18.93
C ILE A 8 5.61 -20.72 19.12
N LYS A 9 5.62 -19.59 19.82
CA LYS A 9 6.85 -18.85 20.11
C LYS A 9 7.83 -19.67 20.94
N GLU A 10 7.36 -20.30 22.00
CA GLU A 10 8.19 -21.14 22.86
C GLU A 10 8.76 -22.35 22.10
N ARG A 11 8.00 -22.92 21.17
CA ARG A 11 8.48 -23.98 20.31
C ARG A 11 9.54 -23.47 19.34
N LEU A 12 9.31 -22.33 18.70
CA LEU A 12 10.28 -21.67 17.82
C LEU A 12 11.62 -21.43 18.54
N ASP A 13 11.58 -20.87 19.74
CA ASP A 13 12.77 -20.55 20.52
C ASP A 13 13.52 -21.84 20.97
N ARG A 14 12.78 -22.89 21.32
CA ARG A 14 13.36 -24.22 21.65
C ARG A 14 14.05 -24.87 20.46
N GLU A 15 13.42 -24.87 19.29
CA GLU A 15 14.02 -25.47 18.09
C GLU A 15 15.28 -24.71 17.65
N LEU A 16 15.28 -23.40 17.72
CA LEU A 16 16.47 -22.58 17.44
C LEU A 16 17.60 -22.80 18.46
N ALA A 17 17.28 -23.08 19.72
CA ALA A 17 18.27 -23.38 20.75
C ALA A 17 18.84 -24.80 20.67
N GLY A 18 18.10 -25.73 20.07
CA GLY A 18 18.48 -27.16 19.99
C GLY A 18 19.63 -27.48 19.03
N GLY A 19 20.00 -26.59 18.12
CA GLY A 19 21.23 -26.66 17.31
C GLY A 19 21.33 -27.78 16.27
N GLN A 20 20.27 -28.55 16.01
CA GLN A 20 20.25 -29.68 15.05
C GLN A 20 19.37 -29.43 13.83
N LEU A 21 19.35 -28.19 13.34
CA LEU A 21 18.53 -27.79 12.21
C LEU A 21 19.33 -27.84 10.90
N ALA A 22 18.67 -28.24 9.80
CA ALA A 22 19.24 -28.01 8.49
C ALA A 22 19.34 -26.51 8.20
N PRO A 23 20.34 -26.05 7.40
CA PRO A 23 20.57 -24.61 7.16
C PRO A 23 19.34 -23.86 6.66
N GLU A 24 18.53 -24.50 5.80
CA GLU A 24 17.29 -23.90 5.31
C GLU A 24 16.22 -23.76 6.41
N GLN A 25 16.10 -24.73 7.28
CA GLN A 25 15.17 -24.70 8.42
C GLN A 25 15.55 -23.60 9.39
N GLU A 26 16.83 -23.53 9.74
CA GLU A 26 17.35 -22.47 10.62
C GLU A 26 17.07 -21.07 10.05
N LYS A 27 17.32 -20.86 8.76
CA LYS A 27 17.04 -19.60 8.07
C LYS A 27 15.56 -19.19 8.15
N ILE A 28 14.64 -20.16 7.96
CA ILE A 28 13.19 -19.91 8.05
C ILE A 28 12.81 -19.54 9.48
N LEU A 29 13.26 -20.30 10.47
CA LEU A 29 12.92 -20.06 11.86
C LEU A 29 13.52 -18.74 12.38
N GLN A 30 14.74 -18.38 11.98
CA GLN A 30 15.35 -17.09 12.29
C GLN A 30 14.57 -15.94 11.65
N SER A 31 14.11 -16.09 10.40
CA SER A 31 13.25 -15.11 9.75
C SER A 31 11.93 -14.94 10.49
N MET A 32 11.30 -16.03 10.89
CA MET A 32 10.06 -16.01 11.66
C MET A 32 10.24 -15.30 13.02
N ARG A 33 11.35 -15.60 13.73
CA ARG A 33 11.70 -14.92 14.99
C ARG A 33 11.92 -13.42 14.79
N ARG A 34 12.63 -13.02 13.73
CA ARG A 34 12.88 -11.61 13.40
C ARG A 34 11.61 -10.83 13.14
N HIS A 35 10.63 -11.44 12.48
CA HIS A 35 9.39 -10.80 12.08
C HIS A 35 8.20 -11.11 13.02
N TRP A 36 8.48 -11.72 14.19
CA TRP A 36 7.44 -12.21 15.12
C TRP A 36 6.39 -11.17 15.47
N GLN A 37 6.79 -9.94 15.81
CA GLN A 37 5.85 -8.88 16.16
C GLN A 37 4.88 -8.56 15.00
N GLY A 38 5.41 -8.45 13.78
CA GLY A 38 4.57 -8.22 12.60
C GLY A 38 3.62 -9.37 12.31
N LEU A 39 4.12 -10.62 12.45
CA LEU A 39 3.33 -11.83 12.20
C LEU A 39 2.21 -12.03 13.24
N THR A 40 2.33 -11.46 14.43
CA THR A 40 1.36 -11.65 15.52
C THR A 40 0.56 -10.41 15.87
N VAL A 41 0.69 -9.33 15.11
CA VAL A 41 0.01 -8.05 15.35
C VAL A 41 -1.51 -8.19 15.47
N PHE A 42 -2.12 -9.14 14.73
CA PHE A 42 -3.55 -9.42 14.75
C PHE A 42 -4.08 -9.89 16.11
N VAL A 43 -3.18 -10.38 16.98
CA VAL A 43 -3.55 -10.84 18.34
C VAL A 43 -4.02 -9.69 19.22
N ASP A 44 -3.35 -8.54 19.08
CA ASP A 44 -3.64 -7.33 19.85
C ASP A 44 -4.48 -6.32 19.04
N HIS A 45 -4.50 -6.48 17.72
CA HIS A 45 -5.23 -5.65 16.77
C HIS A 45 -6.15 -6.49 15.86
N PRO A 46 -7.32 -6.94 16.36
CA PRO A 46 -8.20 -7.85 15.63
C PRO A 46 -8.72 -7.31 14.28
N HIS A 47 -8.64 -6.00 14.05
CA HIS A 47 -8.99 -5.36 12.80
C HIS A 47 -7.93 -5.54 11.71
N VAL A 48 -6.71 -5.99 12.06
CA VAL A 48 -5.65 -6.29 11.12
C VAL A 48 -5.83 -7.71 10.61
N PRO A 49 -6.08 -7.93 9.31
CA PRO A 49 -6.24 -9.26 8.75
C PRO A 49 -4.92 -10.04 8.82
N MET A 50 -5.03 -11.36 8.97
CA MET A 50 -3.88 -12.28 8.95
C MET A 50 -3.32 -12.51 7.55
N ASP A 51 -3.99 -12.02 6.52
CA ASP A 51 -3.62 -12.20 5.12
C ASP A 51 -3.04 -10.91 4.50
N ASN A 52 -2.40 -11.07 3.35
CA ASN A 52 -1.86 -9.97 2.55
C ASN A 52 -2.75 -9.61 1.35
N ASN A 53 -3.98 -10.10 1.31
CA ASN A 53 -4.87 -9.98 0.15
C ASN A 53 -5.12 -8.52 -0.26
N ALA A 54 -5.16 -7.60 0.70
CA ALA A 54 -5.37 -6.17 0.42
C ALA A 54 -4.18 -5.58 -0.34
N ALA A 55 -2.95 -5.86 0.08
CA ALA A 55 -1.74 -5.42 -0.59
C ALA A 55 -1.57 -6.08 -1.97
N GLU A 56 -1.86 -7.39 -2.07
CA GLU A 56 -1.80 -8.11 -3.35
C GLU A 56 -2.81 -7.56 -4.37
N ARG A 57 -4.03 -7.27 -3.93
CA ARG A 57 -5.04 -6.62 -4.79
C ARG A 57 -4.60 -5.22 -5.24
N ALA A 58 -3.96 -4.45 -4.37
CA ALA A 58 -3.43 -3.14 -4.72
C ALA A 58 -2.32 -3.23 -5.79
N LEU A 59 -1.40 -4.19 -5.62
CA LEU A 59 -0.30 -4.41 -6.56
C LEU A 59 -0.74 -5.05 -7.88
N ARG A 60 -1.84 -5.82 -7.90
CA ARG A 60 -2.34 -6.48 -9.10
C ARG A 60 -2.62 -5.49 -10.24
N LYS A 61 -3.20 -4.34 -9.94
CA LYS A 61 -3.47 -3.30 -10.95
C LYS A 61 -2.20 -2.82 -11.64
N LEU A 62 -1.13 -2.60 -10.86
CA LEU A 62 0.18 -2.22 -11.38
C LEU A 62 0.80 -3.33 -12.24
N ALA A 63 0.75 -4.58 -11.78
CA ALA A 63 1.30 -5.72 -12.51
C ALA A 63 0.58 -5.94 -13.85
N VAL A 64 -0.75 -5.80 -13.90
CA VAL A 64 -1.53 -5.89 -15.14
C VAL A 64 -1.22 -4.71 -16.07
N ALA A 65 -1.19 -3.50 -15.56
CA ALA A 65 -0.88 -2.31 -16.36
C ALA A 65 0.51 -2.42 -17.00
N ARG A 66 1.52 -2.90 -16.25
CA ARG A 66 2.88 -3.12 -16.77
C ARG A 66 2.92 -4.06 -17.98
N LYS A 67 2.03 -5.05 -18.06
CA LYS A 67 1.92 -5.91 -19.24
C LYS A 67 1.37 -5.18 -20.47
N ASN A 68 0.58 -4.13 -20.27
CA ASN A 68 -0.07 -3.39 -21.35
C ASN A 68 0.80 -2.31 -21.98
N PHE A 69 1.77 -1.76 -21.26
CA PHE A 69 2.65 -0.70 -21.78
C PHE A 69 4.12 -1.11 -22.00
N TYR A 70 4.40 -2.42 -22.02
CA TYR A 70 5.70 -3.02 -22.36
C TYR A 70 6.92 -2.50 -21.56
N GLY A 71 6.68 -1.92 -20.39
CA GLY A 71 7.73 -1.39 -19.53
C GLY A 71 7.98 0.11 -19.71
N SER A 72 8.93 0.61 -18.93
CA SER A 72 9.11 2.06 -18.75
C SER A 72 10.18 2.68 -19.66
N GLY A 73 10.94 1.89 -20.40
CA GLY A 73 11.97 2.37 -21.33
C GLY A 73 13.13 3.19 -20.72
N SER A 74 12.90 3.84 -19.58
CA SER A 74 13.87 4.61 -18.81
C SER A 74 13.56 4.62 -17.32
N GLU A 75 14.55 4.91 -16.49
CA GLU A 75 14.39 5.02 -15.04
C GLU A 75 13.40 6.14 -14.66
N TRP A 76 13.48 7.28 -15.34
CA TRP A 76 12.57 8.40 -15.14
C TRP A 76 11.10 8.03 -15.42
N SER A 77 10.84 7.36 -16.54
CA SER A 77 9.46 6.95 -16.87
C SER A 77 8.94 5.87 -15.93
N GLY A 78 9.83 5.03 -15.38
CA GLY A 78 9.50 4.09 -14.31
C GLY A 78 9.08 4.79 -13.02
N ALA A 79 9.84 5.78 -12.58
CA ALA A 79 9.53 6.59 -11.41
C ALA A 79 8.20 7.35 -11.59
N LEU A 80 7.96 7.95 -12.76
CA LEU A 80 6.69 8.61 -13.09
C LEU A 80 5.51 7.63 -13.03
N ALA A 81 5.65 6.45 -13.63
CA ALA A 81 4.60 5.42 -13.60
C ALA A 81 4.28 5.00 -12.16
N CYS A 82 5.29 4.74 -11.33
CA CYS A 82 5.11 4.41 -9.91
C CYS A 82 4.37 5.51 -9.14
N GLY A 83 4.75 6.79 -9.37
CA GLY A 83 4.07 7.94 -8.77
C GLY A 83 2.60 8.04 -9.17
N CYS A 84 2.31 7.91 -10.46
CA CYS A 84 0.93 7.93 -10.97
C CYS A 84 0.10 6.77 -10.40
N PHE A 85 0.62 5.55 -10.36
CA PHE A 85 -0.10 4.41 -9.79
C PHE A 85 -0.33 4.56 -8.29
N THR A 86 0.66 5.06 -7.55
CA THR A 86 0.52 5.34 -6.11
C THR A 86 -0.60 6.35 -5.87
N LEU A 87 -0.62 7.43 -6.63
CA LEU A 87 -1.65 8.46 -6.52
C LEU A 87 -3.03 7.90 -6.86
N LEU A 88 -3.17 7.17 -7.98
CA LEU A 88 -4.43 6.55 -8.38
C LEU A 88 -4.94 5.54 -7.34
N ALA A 89 -4.05 4.74 -6.75
CA ALA A 89 -4.41 3.78 -5.70
C ALA A 89 -4.89 4.52 -4.43
N THR A 90 -4.18 5.58 -4.03
CA THR A 90 -4.54 6.42 -2.89
C THR A 90 -5.91 7.08 -3.08
N LEU A 91 -6.16 7.68 -4.25
CA LEU A 91 -7.46 8.27 -4.59
C LEU A 91 -8.58 7.22 -4.53
N GLY A 92 -8.33 6.03 -5.09
CA GLY A 92 -9.30 4.93 -5.05
C GLY A 92 -9.61 4.45 -3.64
N GLN A 93 -8.61 4.34 -2.76
CA GLN A 93 -8.79 3.99 -1.35
C GLN A 93 -9.59 5.04 -0.57
N GLN A 94 -9.44 6.31 -0.94
CA GLN A 94 -10.17 7.43 -0.33
C GLN A 94 -11.55 7.68 -0.97
N GLY A 95 -11.95 6.87 -1.97
CA GLY A 95 -13.22 7.04 -2.68
C GLY A 95 -13.28 8.30 -3.56
N ILE A 96 -12.14 8.90 -3.88
CA ILE A 96 -12.05 10.14 -4.66
C ILE A 96 -12.04 9.82 -6.15
N CYS A 97 -12.80 10.58 -6.94
CA CYS A 97 -12.81 10.46 -8.39
C CYS A 97 -11.48 10.93 -9.00
N PRO A 98 -10.66 10.02 -9.58
CA PRO A 98 -9.36 10.40 -10.15
C PRO A 98 -9.46 11.45 -11.25
N ARG A 99 -10.48 11.37 -12.11
CA ARG A 99 -10.70 12.34 -13.18
C ARG A 99 -10.88 13.76 -12.64
N ARG A 100 -11.75 13.95 -11.65
CA ARG A 100 -11.97 15.27 -11.02
C ARG A 100 -10.69 15.77 -10.36
N TYR A 101 -9.99 14.89 -9.67
CA TYR A 101 -8.73 15.23 -9.02
C TYR A 101 -7.68 15.72 -10.02
N PHE A 102 -7.41 14.94 -11.08
CA PHE A 102 -6.41 15.31 -12.07
C PHE A 102 -6.79 16.55 -12.86
N THR A 103 -8.08 16.72 -13.22
CA THR A 103 -8.54 17.94 -13.88
C THR A 103 -8.23 19.17 -13.02
N ALA A 104 -8.62 19.18 -11.76
CA ALA A 104 -8.39 20.30 -10.87
C ALA A 104 -6.88 20.56 -10.61
N TYR A 105 -6.10 19.49 -10.46
CA TYR A 105 -4.65 19.62 -10.30
C TYR A 105 -3.98 20.23 -11.55
N LEU A 106 -4.32 19.73 -12.73
CA LEU A 106 -3.76 20.25 -13.99
C LEU A 106 -4.21 21.67 -14.28
N GLU A 107 -5.44 22.04 -13.94
CA GLU A 107 -5.91 23.44 -14.03
C GLU A 107 -5.13 24.35 -13.06
N ALA A 108 -4.82 23.89 -11.86
CA ALA A 108 -3.98 24.64 -10.93
C ALA A 108 -2.56 24.80 -11.46
N CYS A 109 -1.97 23.76 -12.07
CA CYS A 109 -0.67 23.85 -12.75
C CYS A 109 -0.71 24.85 -13.92
N ALA A 110 -1.77 24.81 -14.73
CA ALA A 110 -1.91 25.71 -15.88
C ALA A 110 -1.95 27.18 -15.44
N ARG A 111 -2.67 27.49 -14.33
CA ARG A 111 -2.70 28.85 -13.75
C ARG A 111 -1.32 29.34 -13.30
N GLN A 112 -0.38 28.42 -13.02
CA GLN A 112 0.99 28.73 -12.62
C GLN A 112 2.02 28.51 -13.73
N GLY A 113 1.60 28.63 -14.98
CA GLY A 113 2.50 28.51 -16.13
C GLY A 113 3.08 27.10 -16.32
N GLY A 114 2.34 26.04 -15.96
CA GLY A 114 2.74 24.65 -16.08
C GLY A 114 3.59 24.11 -14.92
N LYS A 115 3.79 24.90 -13.87
CA LYS A 115 4.49 24.46 -12.64
C LYS A 115 3.50 23.86 -11.65
N ALA A 116 4.04 23.07 -10.71
CA ALA A 116 3.26 22.56 -9.61
C ALA A 116 2.64 23.72 -8.76
N PRO A 117 1.44 23.54 -8.23
CA PRO A 117 0.82 24.56 -7.37
C PRO A 117 1.66 24.83 -6.11
N ASP A 118 1.76 26.10 -5.68
CA ASP A 118 2.51 26.49 -4.49
C ASP A 118 1.91 25.86 -3.22
N HIS A 119 0.60 25.66 -3.19
CA HIS A 119 -0.15 25.04 -2.08
C HIS A 119 -0.51 23.58 -2.38
N LEU A 120 0.50 22.70 -2.43
CA LEU A 120 0.29 21.27 -2.67
C LEU A 120 -0.60 20.59 -1.62
N GLU A 121 -0.69 21.15 -0.42
CA GLU A 121 -1.54 20.64 0.66
C GLU A 121 -3.02 20.56 0.26
N GLU A 122 -3.47 21.44 -0.63
CA GLU A 122 -4.84 21.44 -1.13
C GLU A 122 -5.18 20.20 -1.96
N PHE A 123 -4.15 19.49 -2.45
CA PHE A 123 -4.26 18.28 -3.23
C PHE A 123 -3.91 17.01 -2.43
N LEU A 124 -3.72 17.10 -1.10
CA LEU A 124 -3.48 15.95 -0.24
C LEU A 124 -4.80 15.43 0.37
N PRO A 125 -5.36 14.31 -0.11
CA PRO A 125 -6.70 13.86 0.32
C PRO A 125 -6.84 13.62 1.83
N TRP A 126 -5.76 13.22 2.48
CA TRP A 126 -5.74 12.99 3.93
C TRP A 126 -5.75 14.27 4.77
N LYS A 127 -5.49 15.42 4.16
CA LYS A 127 -5.60 16.75 4.80
C LYS A 127 -6.95 17.41 4.56
N TRP A 128 -7.84 16.81 3.75
CA TRP A 128 -9.12 17.41 3.41
C TRP A 128 -10.14 17.27 4.54
N SER A 129 -11.01 18.28 4.69
CA SER A 129 -12.21 18.18 5.53
C SER A 129 -13.16 17.08 4.98
N ALA A 130 -14.06 16.61 5.84
CA ALA A 130 -15.06 15.62 5.46
C ALA A 130 -15.95 16.14 4.31
N GLU A 131 -16.33 17.43 4.35
CA GLU A 131 -17.15 18.06 3.33
C GLU A 131 -16.41 18.14 1.98
N LYS A 132 -15.16 18.59 1.97
CA LYS A 132 -14.34 18.62 0.74
C LYS A 132 -14.18 17.21 0.16
N ARG A 133 -13.94 16.22 1.02
CA ARG A 133 -13.82 14.83 0.60
C ARG A 133 -15.13 14.31 -0.02
N ALA A 134 -16.27 14.56 0.62
CA ALA A 134 -17.59 14.18 0.12
C ALA A 134 -17.90 14.81 -1.25
N ALA A 135 -17.55 16.06 -1.45
CA ALA A 135 -17.72 16.74 -2.74
C ALA A 135 -16.89 16.16 -3.87
N TRP A 136 -15.81 15.45 -3.57
CA TRP A 136 -14.89 14.83 -4.53
C TRP A 136 -15.06 13.32 -4.66
N CYS A 137 -15.92 12.72 -3.82
CA CYS A 137 -16.25 11.31 -3.93
C CYS A 137 -16.95 11.00 -5.26
N THR A 138 -16.75 9.80 -5.72
CA THR A 138 -17.39 9.25 -6.91
C THR A 138 -18.90 9.07 -6.66
N GLN A 139 -19.69 10.11 -6.91
CA GLN A 139 -21.10 9.89 -7.24
C GLN A 139 -21.11 9.55 -8.72
N GLU A 140 -21.35 8.28 -8.98
CA GLU A 140 -21.54 7.62 -10.27
C GLU A 140 -20.42 6.62 -10.61
N ARG A 141 -20.76 5.34 -10.47
CA ARG A 141 -20.22 4.34 -11.38
C ARG A 141 -20.82 4.67 -12.75
N PRO A 142 -20.01 4.89 -13.79
CA PRO A 142 -20.54 4.83 -15.13
C PRO A 142 -21.10 3.41 -15.38
N PRO A 143 -22.15 3.28 -16.18
CA PRO A 143 -22.77 2.00 -16.49
C PRO A 143 -21.81 0.99 -17.12
#